data_625cf1e217c0134dae15997c62b15490
#
_entry.id   625cf1e217c0134dae15997c62b15490
#
_cell.length_a   1.000
_cell.length_b   1.000
_cell.length_c   1.000
_cell.angle_alpha   90.00
_cell.angle_beta   90.00
_cell.angle_gamma   90.00
#
_symmetry.space_group_name_H-M   'P 1'
#
loop_
_entity.id
_entity.type
_entity.pdbx_description
1 polymer ?
#
loop_
_entity_poly.entity_id
_entity_poly.type
_entity_poly.pdbx_seq_one_letter_code
_entity_poly.pdbx_strand_id
1 'polypeptide(L)'
;MKEISFQNDVLPLKNKLFRLALRITLNREEAEDVVQDTLIKVWNARDRWQELDSIEAYSLTIARNLSLDRIKKMENQNDSLEEQNTERLDENTSTPSERMIQKDKLDIVRNIIDELPEKQRSCLQLRDTEGKSYKEIADILSITEDQVKVNIFRARQTVKQRFQQFDRYGL
;
A
#
# COMPACT_ATOMS: atom_id res chain seq x y z
N MET A 1 8.42 3.31 31.22
CA MET A 1 7.75 3.00 29.95
C MET A 1 7.23 4.27 29.31
N LYS A 2 7.53 4.47 28.05
CA LYS A 2 7.01 5.61 27.30
C LYS A 2 5.51 5.41 27.06
N GLU A 3 4.73 6.37 27.52
CA GLU A 3 3.30 6.37 27.28
C GLU A 3 3.02 6.69 25.79
N ILE A 4 2.22 5.87 25.14
CA ILE A 4 1.86 6.06 23.73
C ILE A 4 0.83 7.18 23.64
N SER A 5 1.12 8.18 22.82
CA SER A 5 0.26 9.33 22.58
C SER A 5 -0.35 9.24 21.19
N PHE A 6 -1.65 9.48 21.08
CA PHE A 6 -2.31 9.52 19.76
C PHE A 6 -1.66 10.58 18.86
N GLN A 7 -1.43 11.76 19.38
CA GLN A 7 -0.87 12.87 18.63
C GLN A 7 0.56 12.62 18.17
N ASN A 8 1.39 12.01 19.00
CA ASN A 8 2.82 11.85 18.75
C ASN A 8 3.19 10.52 18.11
N ASP A 9 2.40 9.46 18.36
CA ASP A 9 2.74 8.10 17.94
C ASP A 9 1.78 7.53 16.92
N VAL A 10 0.55 7.99 16.85
CA VAL A 10 -0.47 7.48 15.91
C VAL A 10 -0.69 8.42 14.73
N LEU A 11 -0.96 9.70 14.96
CA LEU A 11 -1.19 10.66 13.87
C LEU A 11 -0.03 10.74 12.86
N PRO A 12 1.25 10.67 13.28
CA PRO A 12 2.35 10.66 12.32
C PRO A 12 2.35 9.45 11.38
N LEU A 13 1.62 8.38 11.68
CA LEU A 13 1.49 7.20 10.83
C LEU A 13 0.54 7.41 9.65
N LYS A 14 -0.21 8.49 9.63
CA LYS A 14 -1.26 8.76 8.65
C LYS A 14 -0.78 8.55 7.21
N ASN A 15 0.39 9.07 6.85
CA ASN A 15 0.93 8.95 5.50
C ASN A 15 1.33 7.51 5.16
N LYS A 16 1.90 6.77 6.12
CA LYS A 16 2.25 5.35 5.94
C LYS A 16 0.99 4.50 5.73
N LEU A 17 -0.04 4.75 6.51
CA LEU A 17 -1.33 4.07 6.39
C LEU A 17 -1.95 4.35 5.03
N PHE A 18 -1.92 5.61 4.59
CA PHE A 18 -2.45 6.01 3.30
C PHE A 18 -1.71 5.34 2.14
N ARG A 19 -0.38 5.32 2.17
CA ARG A 19 0.42 4.69 1.10
C ARG A 19 0.10 3.21 0.97
N LEU A 20 0.00 2.49 2.10
CA LEU A 20 -0.36 1.07 2.07
C LEU A 20 -1.80 0.88 1.55
N ALA A 21 -2.75 1.63 2.08
CA ALA A 21 -4.15 1.54 1.66
C ALA A 21 -4.31 1.84 0.17
N LEU A 22 -3.62 2.87 -0.33
CA LEU A 22 -3.65 3.23 -1.76
C LEU A 22 -3.06 2.11 -2.63
N ARG A 23 -1.97 1.50 -2.16
CA ARG A 23 -1.33 0.40 -2.90
C ARG A 23 -2.25 -0.82 -3.01
N ILE A 24 -3.10 -1.04 -2.03
CA ILE A 24 -4.04 -2.17 -2.01
C ILE A 24 -5.33 -1.85 -2.76
N THR A 25 -5.96 -0.71 -2.45
CA THR A 25 -7.26 -0.35 -3.02
C THR A 25 -7.15 0.22 -4.44
N LEU A 26 -6.02 0.81 -4.78
CA LEU A 26 -5.79 1.51 -6.05
C LEU A 26 -6.81 2.63 -6.31
N ASN A 27 -7.40 3.15 -5.24
CA ASN A 27 -8.42 4.19 -5.27
C ASN A 27 -8.18 5.17 -4.12
N ARG A 28 -7.98 6.44 -4.45
CA ARG A 28 -7.60 7.46 -3.47
C ARG A 28 -8.69 7.69 -2.43
N GLU A 29 -9.96 7.77 -2.85
CA GLU A 29 -11.08 8.00 -1.93
C GLU A 29 -11.24 6.85 -0.94
N GLU A 30 -11.15 5.62 -1.43
CA GLU A 30 -11.20 4.43 -0.58
C GLU A 30 -10.01 4.39 0.38
N ALA A 31 -8.82 4.75 -0.08
CA ALA A 31 -7.64 4.80 0.78
C ALA A 31 -7.78 5.85 1.88
N GLU A 32 -8.32 7.03 1.57
CA GLU A 32 -8.59 8.07 2.58
C GLU A 32 -9.58 7.59 3.63
N ASP A 33 -10.66 6.92 3.22
CA ASP A 33 -11.65 6.35 4.13
C ASP A 33 -11.04 5.27 5.02
N VAL A 34 -10.19 4.42 4.45
CA VAL A 34 -9.46 3.39 5.22
C VAL A 34 -8.59 4.03 6.30
N VAL A 35 -7.88 5.11 5.96
CA VAL A 35 -7.04 5.80 6.94
C VAL A 35 -7.89 6.35 8.10
N GLN A 36 -8.99 7.01 7.80
CA GLN A 36 -9.88 7.54 8.83
C GLN A 36 -10.43 6.43 9.72
N ASP A 37 -10.94 5.36 9.13
CA ASP A 37 -11.46 4.21 9.87
C ASP A 37 -10.38 3.53 10.71
N THR A 38 -9.16 3.43 10.18
CA THR A 38 -8.01 2.90 10.91
C THR A 38 -7.70 3.74 12.14
N LEU A 39 -7.63 5.05 11.99
CA LEU A 39 -7.34 5.96 13.10
C LEU A 39 -8.42 5.86 14.19
N ILE A 40 -9.68 5.74 13.81
CA ILE A 40 -10.79 5.57 14.76
C ILE A 40 -10.64 4.23 15.51
N LYS A 41 -10.35 3.14 14.80
CA LYS A 41 -10.16 1.82 15.42
C LYS A 41 -8.97 1.79 16.37
N VAL A 42 -7.87 2.41 15.98
CA VAL A 42 -6.68 2.52 16.83
C VAL A 42 -7.00 3.32 18.09
N TRP A 43 -7.70 4.43 17.95
CA TRP A 43 -8.13 5.24 19.10
C TRP A 43 -9.07 4.46 20.03
N ASN A 44 -10.01 3.72 19.48
CA ASN A 44 -10.95 2.92 20.27
C ASN A 44 -10.25 1.78 21.04
N ALA A 45 -9.08 1.36 20.58
CA ALA A 45 -8.27 0.33 21.23
C ALA A 45 -7.22 0.91 22.18
N ARG A 46 -7.29 2.19 22.55
CA ARG A 46 -6.26 2.88 23.36
C ARG A 46 -5.98 2.21 24.70
N ASP A 47 -6.94 1.53 25.27
CA ASP A 47 -6.77 0.82 26.53
C ASP A 47 -5.80 -0.38 26.40
N ARG A 48 -5.56 -0.85 25.19
CA ARG A 48 -4.69 -1.99 24.86
C ARG A 48 -3.32 -1.58 24.33
N TRP A 49 -3.08 -0.28 24.12
CA TRP A 49 -1.83 0.16 23.46
C TRP A 49 -0.57 -0.31 24.17
N GLN A 50 -0.60 -0.39 25.50
CA GLN A 50 0.57 -0.82 26.29
C GLN A 50 0.88 -2.31 26.14
N GLU A 51 -0.11 -3.11 25.70
CA GLU A 51 0.06 -4.53 25.44
C GLU A 51 0.64 -4.82 24.05
N LEU A 52 0.67 -3.80 23.18
CA LEU A 52 1.12 -3.95 21.81
C LEU A 52 2.66 -3.85 21.71
N ASP A 53 3.26 -4.75 20.92
CA ASP A 53 4.69 -4.67 20.61
C ASP A 53 5.01 -3.45 19.76
N SER A 54 4.12 -3.11 18.82
CA SER A 54 4.29 -1.97 17.93
C SER A 54 2.93 -1.39 17.53
N ILE A 55 2.69 -0.14 17.90
CA ILE A 55 1.48 0.58 17.49
C ILE A 55 1.45 0.79 15.97
N GLU A 56 2.62 0.97 15.36
CA GLU A 56 2.72 1.10 13.90
C GLU A 56 2.31 -0.18 13.18
N ALA A 57 2.86 -1.33 13.60
CA ALA A 57 2.50 -2.61 13.01
C ALA A 57 1.01 -2.93 13.20
N TYR A 58 0.49 -2.65 14.39
CA TYR A 58 -0.94 -2.80 14.71
C TYR A 58 -1.81 -1.97 13.77
N SER A 59 -1.46 -0.70 13.59
CA SER A 59 -2.19 0.23 12.72
C SER A 59 -2.13 -0.20 11.25
N LEU A 60 -0.96 -0.64 10.78
CA LEU A 60 -0.78 -1.14 9.42
C LEU A 60 -1.61 -2.41 9.17
N THR A 61 -1.69 -3.29 10.16
CA THR A 61 -2.54 -4.49 10.10
C THR A 61 -4.02 -4.13 9.91
N ILE A 62 -4.52 -3.17 10.68
CA ILE A 62 -5.90 -2.69 10.58
C ILE A 62 -6.13 -2.07 9.20
N ALA A 63 -5.23 -1.21 8.74
CA ALA A 63 -5.34 -0.55 7.44
C ALA A 63 -5.37 -1.58 6.31
N ARG A 64 -4.53 -2.61 6.37
CA ARG A 64 -4.55 -3.68 5.36
C ARG A 64 -5.87 -4.43 5.36
N ASN A 65 -6.34 -4.84 6.52
CA ASN A 65 -7.59 -5.60 6.63
C ASN A 65 -8.79 -4.79 6.11
N LEU A 66 -8.86 -3.51 6.46
CA LEU A 66 -9.91 -2.62 5.96
C LEU A 66 -9.80 -2.40 4.45
N SER A 67 -8.57 -2.29 3.93
CA SER A 67 -8.34 -2.15 2.49
C SER A 67 -8.81 -3.39 1.72
N LEU A 68 -8.54 -4.59 2.23
CA LEU A 68 -9.02 -5.84 1.63
C LEU A 68 -10.55 -5.91 1.64
N ASP A 69 -11.18 -5.50 2.73
CA ASP A 69 -12.65 -5.45 2.82
C ASP A 69 -13.25 -4.49 1.79
N ARG A 70 -12.59 -3.33 1.55
CA ARG A 70 -13.01 -2.37 0.53
C ARG A 70 -12.91 -2.94 -0.86
N ILE A 71 -11.83 -3.66 -1.17
CA ILE A 71 -11.68 -4.33 -2.47
C ILE A 71 -12.82 -5.31 -2.70
N LYS A 72 -13.15 -6.13 -1.72
CA LYS A 72 -14.25 -7.10 -1.83
C LYS A 72 -15.59 -6.41 -2.10
N LYS A 73 -15.87 -5.31 -1.42
CA LYS A 73 -17.09 -4.52 -1.66
C LYS A 73 -17.10 -3.92 -3.06
N MET A 74 -15.99 -3.40 -3.54
CA MET A 74 -15.87 -2.85 -4.89
C MET A 74 -16.09 -3.91 -5.96
N GLU A 75 -15.52 -5.10 -5.78
CA GLU A 75 -15.71 -6.22 -6.69
C GLU A 75 -17.18 -6.66 -6.77
N ASN A 76 -17.86 -6.73 -5.63
CA ASN A 76 -19.29 -7.09 -5.56
C ASN A 76 -20.17 -6.04 -6.23
N GLN A 77 -19.79 -4.76 -6.18
CA GLN A 77 -20.51 -3.67 -6.86
C GLN A 77 -20.24 -3.65 -8.35
N ASN A 78 -19.03 -4.00 -8.79
CA ASN A 78 -18.63 -4.01 -10.20
C ASN A 78 -19.27 -5.16 -10.98
N ASP A 79 -19.66 -6.25 -10.35
CA ASP A 79 -20.45 -7.31 -11.00
C ASP A 79 -21.83 -6.80 -11.47
N SER A 80 -22.29 -5.64 -11.00
CA SER A 80 -23.56 -5.04 -11.36
C SER A 80 -23.45 -3.78 -12.22
N LEU A 81 -22.26 -3.23 -12.44
CA LEU A 81 -22.04 -1.99 -13.21
C LEU A 81 -20.80 -2.14 -14.09
N GLU A 82 -21.01 -2.33 -15.38
CA GLU A 82 -19.95 -2.22 -16.37
C GLU A 82 -19.44 -0.76 -16.39
N GLU A 83 -18.14 -0.60 -16.29
CA GLU A 83 -17.40 0.64 -16.46
C GLU A 83 -17.45 1.63 -15.30
N GLN A 84 -16.43 1.54 -14.46
CA GLN A 84 -15.88 2.77 -13.92
C GLN A 84 -14.50 2.95 -14.53
N ASN A 85 -14.42 3.90 -15.44
CA ASN A 85 -13.17 4.49 -15.83
C ASN A 85 -12.48 4.97 -14.56
N THR A 86 -11.45 4.25 -14.14
CA THR A 86 -10.50 4.80 -13.19
C THR A 86 -9.76 5.91 -13.91
N GLU A 87 -10.33 7.09 -13.90
CA GLU A 87 -9.56 8.27 -14.22
C GLU A 87 -8.48 8.39 -13.17
N ARG A 88 -7.29 7.93 -13.51
CA ARG A 88 -6.12 8.31 -12.77
C ARG A 88 -5.98 9.81 -12.94
N LEU A 89 -6.27 10.54 -11.87
CA LEU A 89 -5.98 11.96 -11.80
C LEU A 89 -4.47 12.12 -11.89
N ASP A 90 -4.00 12.36 -13.10
CA ASP A 90 -2.68 12.90 -13.33
C ASP A 90 -2.65 14.31 -12.78
N GLU A 91 -2.18 14.47 -11.56
CA GLU A 91 -1.81 15.78 -11.04
C GLU A 91 -0.52 16.24 -11.73
N ASN A 92 -0.63 16.58 -13.01
CA ASN A 92 0.52 16.97 -13.78
C ASN A 92 0.49 18.42 -14.19
N THR A 93 1.25 19.17 -13.45
CA THR A 93 1.80 20.43 -13.93
C THR A 93 3.00 20.14 -14.82
N SER A 94 3.01 20.75 -15.99
CA SER A 94 4.03 20.66 -17.02
C SER A 94 5.46 20.75 -16.47
N THR A 95 6.27 19.76 -16.79
CA THR A 95 7.67 19.69 -16.40
C THR A 95 8.59 19.65 -17.62
N PRO A 96 9.87 20.09 -17.50
CA PRO A 96 10.85 19.97 -18.59
C PRO A 96 11.04 18.53 -19.03
N SER A 97 11.43 18.32 -20.29
CA SER A 97 11.47 17.04 -20.97
C SER A 97 12.24 15.91 -20.24
N GLU A 98 13.34 16.24 -19.55
CA GLU A 98 14.12 15.25 -18.79
C GLU A 98 13.37 14.74 -17.56
N ARG A 99 12.64 15.62 -16.88
CA ARG A 99 11.76 15.24 -15.76
C ARG A 99 10.57 14.42 -16.23
N MET A 100 10.04 14.69 -17.41
CA MET A 100 8.97 13.90 -18.02
C MET A 100 9.40 12.47 -18.30
N ILE A 101 10.64 12.27 -18.82
CA ILE A 101 11.16 10.92 -19.08
C ILE A 101 11.30 10.11 -17.77
N GLN A 102 11.85 10.72 -16.71
CA GLN A 102 11.96 10.06 -15.41
C GLN A 102 10.60 9.78 -14.79
N LYS A 103 9.68 10.70 -14.94
CA LYS A 103 8.32 10.55 -14.45
C LYS A 103 7.59 9.43 -15.18
N ASP A 104 7.72 9.35 -16.50
CA ASP A 104 7.14 8.28 -17.31
C ASP A 104 7.66 6.93 -16.87
N LYS A 105 8.96 6.82 -16.57
CA LYS A 105 9.56 5.59 -16.04
C LYS A 105 8.99 5.21 -14.67
N LEU A 106 8.82 6.19 -13.77
CA LEU A 106 8.21 5.96 -12.46
C LEU A 106 6.75 5.54 -12.59
N ASP A 107 6.01 6.17 -13.50
CA ASP A 107 4.61 5.82 -13.77
C ASP A 107 4.49 4.41 -14.34
N ILE A 108 5.41 4.01 -15.22
CA ILE A 108 5.47 2.64 -15.77
C ILE A 108 5.69 1.64 -14.64
N VAL A 109 6.65 1.91 -13.75
CA VAL A 109 6.95 1.03 -12.60
C VAL A 109 5.73 0.93 -11.68
N ARG A 110 5.09 2.05 -11.35
CA ARG A 110 3.87 2.06 -10.53
C ARG A 110 2.74 1.25 -11.16
N ASN A 111 2.55 1.38 -12.47
CA ASN A 111 1.53 0.62 -13.18
C ASN A 111 1.80 -0.88 -13.12
N ILE A 112 3.06 -1.28 -13.26
CA ILE A 112 3.46 -2.68 -13.13
C ILE A 112 3.16 -3.19 -11.72
N ILE A 113 3.53 -2.42 -10.70
CA ILE A 113 3.28 -2.77 -9.30
C ILE A 113 1.78 -2.92 -9.04
N ASP A 114 0.97 -2.00 -9.58
CA ASP A 114 -0.48 -2.03 -9.41
C ASP A 114 -1.14 -3.27 -10.03
N GLU A 115 -0.51 -3.89 -11.01
CA GLU A 115 -0.98 -5.13 -11.64
C GLU A 115 -0.53 -6.40 -10.91
N LEU A 116 0.38 -6.30 -9.95
CA LEU A 116 0.84 -7.45 -9.17
C LEU A 116 -0.28 -7.99 -8.27
N PRO A 117 -0.24 -9.30 -7.94
CA PRO A 117 -1.12 -9.83 -6.89
C PRO A 117 -0.97 -9.04 -5.58
N GLU A 118 -2.07 -8.88 -4.85
CA GLU A 118 -2.11 -8.01 -3.67
C GLU A 118 -1.02 -8.32 -2.65
N LYS A 119 -0.77 -9.61 -2.34
CA LYS A 119 0.26 -9.98 -1.37
C LYS A 119 1.65 -9.53 -1.81
N GLN A 120 1.95 -9.63 -3.10
CA GLN A 120 3.22 -9.15 -3.66
C GLN A 120 3.33 -7.64 -3.56
N ARG A 121 2.26 -6.91 -3.90
CA ARG A 121 2.23 -5.43 -3.78
C ARG A 121 2.45 -4.98 -2.35
N SER A 122 1.73 -5.58 -1.42
CA SER A 122 1.80 -5.22 0.00
C SER A 122 3.18 -5.52 0.59
N CYS A 123 3.74 -6.69 0.29
CA CYS A 123 5.10 -7.04 0.73
C CYS A 123 6.13 -6.05 0.18
N LEU A 124 6.04 -5.72 -1.09
CA LEU A 124 6.96 -4.80 -1.75
C LEU A 124 6.86 -3.40 -1.14
N GLN A 125 5.65 -2.90 -0.93
CA GLN A 125 5.41 -1.60 -0.31
C GLN A 125 6.00 -1.54 1.10
N LEU A 126 5.71 -2.53 1.92
CA LEU A 126 6.18 -2.55 3.30
C LEU A 126 7.70 -2.70 3.39
N ARG A 127 8.31 -3.44 2.48
CA ARG A 127 9.76 -3.65 2.49
C ARG A 127 10.52 -2.48 1.87
N ASP A 128 10.18 -2.11 0.64
CA ASP A 128 10.99 -1.17 -0.14
C ASP A 128 10.66 0.29 0.17
N THR A 129 9.41 0.62 0.47
CA THR A 129 9.00 1.98 0.79
C THR A 129 9.05 2.25 2.29
N GLU A 130 8.50 1.35 3.11
CA GLU A 130 8.37 1.57 4.54
C GLU A 130 9.52 0.97 5.37
N GLY A 131 10.41 0.21 4.75
CA GLY A 131 11.61 -0.31 5.41
C GLY A 131 11.37 -1.35 6.50
N LYS A 132 10.25 -2.06 6.45
CA LYS A 132 9.91 -3.05 7.46
C LYS A 132 10.75 -4.33 7.33
N SER A 133 11.01 -4.98 8.46
CA SER A 133 11.67 -6.29 8.47
C SER A 133 10.74 -7.38 7.95
N TYR A 134 11.31 -8.49 7.52
CA TYR A 134 10.52 -9.65 7.07
C TYR A 134 9.56 -10.14 8.16
N LYS A 135 10.01 -10.13 9.43
CA LYS A 135 9.19 -10.51 10.57
C LYS A 135 8.00 -9.57 10.75
N GLU A 136 8.25 -8.27 10.70
CA GLU A 136 7.18 -7.26 10.81
C GLU A 136 6.16 -7.40 9.70
N ILE A 137 6.62 -7.61 8.47
CA ILE A 137 5.73 -7.82 7.31
C ILE A 137 4.91 -9.10 7.49
N ALA A 138 5.54 -10.18 7.94
CA ALA A 138 4.86 -11.43 8.21
C ALA A 138 3.73 -11.25 9.22
N ASP A 139 3.99 -10.52 10.29
CA ASP A 139 2.99 -10.22 11.32
C ASP A 139 1.86 -9.35 10.78
N ILE A 140 2.17 -8.30 10.02
CA ILE A 140 1.17 -7.39 9.42
C ILE A 140 0.26 -8.13 8.45
N LEU A 141 0.81 -8.99 7.61
CA LEU A 141 0.07 -9.68 6.55
C LEU A 141 -0.47 -11.06 6.98
N SER A 142 -0.16 -11.51 8.19
CA SER A 142 -0.53 -12.84 8.71
C SER A 142 -0.06 -13.98 7.79
N ILE A 143 1.19 -13.90 7.37
CA ILE A 143 1.87 -14.92 6.56
C ILE A 143 3.21 -15.27 7.21
N THR A 144 3.88 -16.30 6.72
CA THR A 144 5.22 -16.66 7.21
C THR A 144 6.30 -15.76 6.65
N GLU A 145 7.45 -15.68 7.33
CA GLU A 145 8.61 -14.94 6.82
C GLU A 145 9.09 -15.48 5.47
N ASP A 146 9.05 -16.80 5.28
CA ASP A 146 9.40 -17.43 4.01
C ASP A 146 8.47 -16.97 2.90
N GLN A 147 7.16 -16.87 3.17
CA GLN A 147 6.20 -16.35 2.21
C GLN A 147 6.45 -14.88 1.88
N VAL A 148 6.87 -14.07 2.88
CA VAL A 148 7.26 -12.68 2.64
C VAL A 148 8.42 -12.62 1.67
N LYS A 149 9.48 -13.39 1.91
CA LYS A 149 10.67 -13.44 1.04
C LYS A 149 10.31 -13.84 -0.39
N VAL A 150 9.50 -14.87 -0.55
CA VAL A 150 9.06 -15.37 -1.86
C VAL A 150 8.23 -14.30 -2.58
N ASN A 151 7.29 -13.65 -1.90
CA ASN A 151 6.47 -12.61 -2.50
C ASN A 151 7.29 -11.40 -2.95
N ILE A 152 8.25 -10.97 -2.14
CA ILE A 152 9.15 -9.85 -2.50
C ILE A 152 10.01 -10.23 -3.70
N PHE A 153 10.58 -11.43 -3.71
CA PHE A 153 11.39 -11.91 -4.82
C PHE A 153 10.60 -11.94 -6.13
N ARG A 154 9.40 -12.51 -6.09
CA ARG A 154 8.52 -12.59 -7.27
C ARG A 154 8.08 -11.22 -7.75
N ALA A 155 7.74 -10.32 -6.82
CA ALA A 155 7.36 -8.95 -7.14
C ALA A 155 8.49 -8.21 -7.85
N ARG A 156 9.69 -8.24 -7.29
CA ARG A 156 10.86 -7.57 -7.87
C ARG A 156 11.23 -8.15 -9.24
N GLN A 157 11.12 -9.46 -9.38
CA GLN A 157 11.42 -10.15 -10.64
C GLN A 157 10.43 -9.74 -11.73
N THR A 158 9.14 -9.71 -11.42
CA THR A 158 8.10 -9.29 -12.36
C THR A 158 8.27 -7.83 -12.76
N VAL A 159 8.53 -6.94 -11.80
CA VAL A 159 8.77 -5.53 -12.09
C VAL A 159 9.97 -5.37 -13.02
N LYS A 160 11.07 -6.04 -12.71
CA LYS A 160 12.28 -5.99 -13.54
C LYS A 160 12.03 -6.47 -14.97
N GLN A 161 11.38 -7.63 -15.13
CA GLN A 161 11.11 -8.20 -16.44
C GLN A 161 10.18 -7.30 -17.28
N ARG A 162 9.09 -6.84 -16.70
CA ARG A 162 8.13 -5.98 -17.41
C ARG A 162 8.73 -4.62 -17.73
N PHE A 163 9.49 -4.04 -16.81
CA PHE A 163 10.17 -2.77 -17.05
C PHE A 163 11.19 -2.88 -18.18
N GLN A 164 11.96 -3.97 -18.24
CA GLN A 164 12.92 -4.22 -19.33
C GLN A 164 12.20 -4.33 -20.68
N GLN A 165 11.03 -4.93 -20.74
CA GLN A 165 10.22 -5.00 -21.95
C GLN A 165 9.82 -3.61 -22.44
N PHE A 166 9.37 -2.74 -21.54
CA PHE A 166 9.04 -1.37 -21.90
C PHE A 166 10.25 -0.59 -22.40
N ASP A 167 11.38 -0.70 -21.72
CA ASP A 167 12.60 0.00 -22.07
C ASP A 167 13.15 -0.48 -23.44
N ARG A 168 13.07 -1.79 -23.69
CA ARG A 168 13.56 -2.42 -24.92
C ARG A 168 12.74 -2.06 -26.17
N TYR A 169 11.42 -1.92 -26.02
CA TYR A 169 10.53 -1.68 -27.15
C TYR A 169 10.11 -0.21 -27.30
N GLY A 170 10.65 0.68 -26.48
CA GLY A 170 10.37 2.10 -26.57
C GLY A 170 8.94 2.48 -26.23
N LEU A 171 8.26 1.61 -25.49
CA LEU A 171 6.89 1.82 -25.07
C LEU A 171 6.82 2.52 -23.72
#